data_18c0a184b07c77b08b4f27c5fce6b2bf
#
_entry.id   18c0a184b07c77b08b4f27c5fce6b2bf
#
_cell.length_a   1.000
_cell.length_b   1.000
_cell.length_c   1.000
_cell.angle_alpha   90.00
_cell.angle_beta   90.00
_cell.angle_gamma   90.00
#
_symmetry.space_group_name_H-M   'P 1'
#
loop_
_entity.id
_entity.type
_entity.pdbx_description
1 polymer ?
#
loop_
_entity_poly.entity_id
_entity_poly.type
_entity_poly.pdbx_seq_one_letter_code
_entity_poly.pdbx_strand_id
1 'polypeptide(L)'
;MLCADCISFSGNKFYCYTWGIMKILELAEKVLIQVNEPLSPNEIWKVAVAKGLDKELNSSGKTPWASLGAQLYVSVRDNPASLFIKSGSFPTRFYLKTKPIITNNLAMSDILPLEKKKKFSFLEKNLHPHLAYFARNKLRCRTKTINHSHSTKKEFGEWVHPDIVGCYFPHEDWKSEVWELSSCIGIVSVKLLSFELKRELAFSNLRESFFQTVSNSTWANEGYLVAAIISEEQEFRDELSRLSTSFGIGVIKLDLEDPDASYLLFPAKQRESLDIETVQKLTMNPDFKEFITTVKIDITSKRVHTKEYDEVLDVESLKIIIPQL
;
A
#
# COMPACT_ATOMS: atom_id res chain seq x y z
N MET A 1 -6.19 -6.30 47.21
CA MET A 1 -5.69 -5.08 47.86
C MET A 1 -6.28 -3.92 47.06
N LEU A 2 -7.28 -3.31 47.63
CA LEU A 2 -8.07 -2.21 47.04
C LEU A 2 -7.25 -0.92 47.09
N CYS A 3 -7.15 -0.23 45.97
CA CYS A 3 -6.60 1.11 45.92
C CYS A 3 -7.78 2.10 46.07
N ALA A 4 -7.89 2.73 47.20
CA ALA A 4 -8.76 3.86 47.47
C ALA A 4 -8.07 5.10 46.88
N ASP A 5 -8.86 5.89 46.13
CA ASP A 5 -8.95 7.34 46.08
C ASP A 5 -9.61 7.74 44.75
N CYS A 6 -10.96 7.61 44.72
CA CYS A 6 -11.79 8.29 43.77
C CYS A 6 -12.50 9.45 44.45
N ILE A 7 -12.05 10.70 44.22
CA ILE A 7 -12.78 11.90 44.58
C ILE A 7 -13.53 12.38 43.33
N SER A 8 -14.85 12.40 43.43
CA SER A 8 -15.80 12.88 42.43
C SER A 8 -15.88 14.40 42.46
N PHE A 9 -15.69 15.05 41.33
CA PHE A 9 -16.28 16.37 41.04
C PHE A 9 -16.71 16.45 39.57
N SER A 10 -17.91 16.98 39.43
CA SER A 10 -18.76 17.22 38.25
C SER A 10 -18.06 17.44 36.91
N GLY A 11 -18.44 16.61 35.93
CA GLY A 11 -18.64 17.06 34.55
C GLY A 11 -17.46 17.22 33.63
N ASN A 12 -16.55 16.26 33.57
CA ASN A 12 -15.63 16.13 32.41
C ASN A 12 -15.15 14.68 32.25
N LYS A 13 -15.11 14.21 31.01
CA LYS A 13 -14.65 12.86 30.68
C LYS A 13 -13.26 12.62 31.23
N PHE A 14 -13.15 11.67 32.14
CA PHE A 14 -11.88 11.23 32.68
C PHE A 14 -11.07 10.49 31.62
N TYR A 15 -9.94 11.05 31.24
CA TYR A 15 -8.83 10.28 30.64
C TYR A 15 -8.04 9.64 31.78
N CYS A 16 -8.16 8.32 31.89
CA CYS A 16 -7.30 7.55 32.76
C CYS A 16 -5.90 7.55 32.14
N TYR A 17 -4.96 8.31 32.72
CA TYR A 17 -3.54 8.25 32.37
C TYR A 17 -2.95 6.96 32.92
N THR A 18 -2.99 5.89 32.14
CA THR A 18 -2.10 4.75 32.35
C THR A 18 -0.71 5.18 31.91
N TRP A 19 0.21 5.27 32.83
CA TRP A 19 1.65 5.39 32.54
C TRP A 19 2.07 4.22 31.65
N GLY A 20 2.49 4.51 30.43
CA GLY A 20 3.18 3.55 29.60
C GLY A 20 2.65 3.48 28.17
N ILE A 21 3.45 3.95 27.23
CA ILE A 21 3.38 3.72 25.78
C ILE A 21 2.47 4.71 25.07
N MET A 22 3.08 5.74 24.51
CA MET A 22 2.41 6.67 23.59
C MET A 22 1.92 5.92 22.35
N LYS A 23 0.66 6.13 21.97
CA LYS A 23 0.13 5.56 20.74
C LYS A 23 0.61 6.37 19.53
N ILE A 24 0.74 5.72 18.39
CA ILE A 24 1.28 6.35 17.17
C ILE A 24 0.43 7.56 16.70
N LEU A 25 -0.89 7.54 16.92
CA LEU A 25 -1.76 8.69 16.64
C LEU A 25 -1.58 9.83 17.63
N GLU A 26 -1.27 9.54 18.88
CA GLU A 26 -0.93 10.56 19.90
C GLU A 26 0.39 11.28 19.56
N LEU A 27 1.34 10.56 18.98
CA LEU A 27 2.57 11.17 18.44
C LEU A 27 2.23 12.13 17.31
N ALA A 28 1.38 11.73 16.35
CA ALA A 28 0.94 12.60 15.26
C ALA A 28 0.24 13.85 15.78
N GLU A 29 -0.63 13.70 16.77
CA GLU A 29 -1.32 14.82 17.42
C GLU A 29 -0.34 15.80 18.05
N LYS A 30 0.61 15.30 18.85
CA LYS A 30 1.64 16.15 19.50
C LYS A 30 2.47 16.93 18.47
N VAL A 31 2.87 16.28 17.37
CA VAL A 31 3.64 16.93 16.30
C VAL A 31 2.82 18.00 15.61
N LEU A 32 1.58 17.69 15.19
CA LEU A 32 0.71 18.63 14.51
C LEU A 32 0.27 19.81 15.36
N ILE A 33 0.14 19.62 16.71
CA ILE A 33 -0.08 20.71 17.65
C ILE A 33 1.10 21.69 17.63
N GLN A 34 2.32 21.19 17.61
CA GLN A 34 3.53 22.00 17.71
C GLN A 34 3.89 22.71 16.43
N VAL A 35 3.72 22.06 15.27
CA VAL A 35 4.10 22.62 13.96
C VAL A 35 3.02 23.56 13.44
N ASN A 36 1.75 23.27 13.72
CA ASN A 36 0.59 24.05 13.31
C ASN A 36 0.43 24.23 11.78
N GLU A 37 0.98 23.29 11.02
CA GLU A 37 0.87 23.22 9.55
C GLU A 37 0.45 21.83 9.12
N PRO A 38 -0.20 21.67 7.96
CA PRO A 38 -0.50 20.36 7.40
C PRO A 38 0.78 19.62 7.03
N LEU A 39 0.98 18.40 7.54
CA LEU A 39 2.15 17.56 7.29
C LEU A 39 1.76 16.21 6.72
N SER A 40 2.60 15.67 5.83
CA SER A 40 2.52 14.28 5.40
C SER A 40 2.97 13.33 6.52
N PRO A 41 2.61 12.03 6.50
CA PRO A 41 3.05 11.06 7.50
C PRO A 41 4.57 11.01 7.67
N ASN A 42 5.33 11.12 6.58
CA ASN A 42 6.79 11.15 6.61
C ASN A 42 7.33 12.41 7.27
N GLU A 43 6.75 13.58 6.96
CA GLU A 43 7.13 14.83 7.61
C GLU A 43 6.82 14.80 9.10
N ILE A 44 5.63 14.26 9.50
CA ILE A 44 5.28 14.06 10.91
C ILE A 44 6.32 13.19 11.60
N TRP A 45 6.72 12.08 10.97
CA TRP A 45 7.74 11.18 11.54
C TRP A 45 9.10 11.85 11.65
N LYS A 46 9.56 12.56 10.61
CA LYS A 46 10.83 13.31 10.64
C LYS A 46 10.87 14.32 11.78
N VAL A 47 9.78 15.06 11.99
CA VAL A 47 9.65 16.01 13.11
C VAL A 47 9.62 15.28 14.45
N ALA A 48 8.94 14.16 14.57
CA ALA A 48 8.90 13.35 15.78
C ALA A 48 10.30 12.86 16.18
N VAL A 49 11.08 12.34 15.22
CA VAL A 49 12.47 11.90 15.44
C VAL A 49 13.35 13.07 15.84
N ALA A 50 13.27 14.20 15.14
CA ALA A 50 14.05 15.40 15.47
C ALA A 50 13.78 15.92 16.88
N LYS A 51 12.57 15.67 17.42
CA LYS A 51 12.15 16.07 18.78
C LYS A 51 12.26 14.95 19.81
N GLY A 52 12.73 13.76 19.43
CA GLY A 52 12.90 12.60 20.32
C GLY A 52 11.60 11.94 20.76
N LEU A 53 10.45 12.27 20.16
CA LEU A 53 9.14 11.69 20.46
C LEU A 53 9.01 10.23 20.00
N ASP A 54 9.81 9.82 19.03
CA ASP A 54 9.91 8.45 18.55
C ASP A 54 10.30 7.46 19.64
N LYS A 55 11.12 7.92 20.62
CA LYS A 55 11.57 7.12 21.76
C LYS A 55 10.47 6.80 22.77
N GLU A 56 9.40 7.59 22.78
CA GLU A 56 8.22 7.36 23.61
C GLU A 56 7.27 6.31 23.00
N LEU A 57 7.49 5.94 21.72
CA LEU A 57 6.78 4.87 21.05
C LEU A 57 7.48 3.53 21.31
N ASN A 58 6.76 2.58 21.88
CA ASN A 58 7.24 1.20 21.96
C ASN A 58 6.95 0.45 20.65
N SER A 59 7.51 0.95 19.54
CA SER A 59 7.35 0.35 18.21
C SER A 59 8.67 -0.27 17.77
N SER A 60 8.67 -1.59 17.59
CA SER A 60 9.81 -2.36 17.05
C SER A 60 9.79 -2.48 15.50
N GLY A 61 8.86 -1.82 14.83
CA GLY A 61 8.71 -1.90 13.37
C GLY A 61 9.84 -1.19 12.63
N LYS A 62 10.30 -1.78 11.52
CA LYS A 62 11.35 -1.20 10.67
C LYS A 62 10.90 0.06 9.91
N THR A 63 9.59 0.29 9.77
CA THR A 63 8.99 1.42 9.04
C THR A 63 7.85 2.07 9.84
N PRO A 64 8.15 2.76 10.97
CA PRO A 64 7.11 3.34 11.83
C PRO A 64 6.27 4.41 11.13
N TRP A 65 6.86 5.21 10.25
CA TRP A 65 6.16 6.22 9.43
C TRP A 65 5.07 5.63 8.56
N ALA A 66 5.27 4.43 8.05
CA ALA A 66 4.27 3.73 7.25
C ALA A 66 3.07 3.27 8.10
N SER A 67 3.33 2.81 9.33
CA SER A 67 2.29 2.48 10.30
C SER A 67 1.52 3.74 10.72
N LEU A 68 2.24 4.85 10.91
CA LEU A 68 1.65 6.16 11.19
C LEU A 68 0.71 6.60 10.06
N GLY A 69 1.16 6.52 8.81
CA GLY A 69 0.34 6.85 7.64
C GLY A 69 -0.92 6.01 7.59
N ALA A 70 -0.78 4.68 7.68
CA ALA A 70 -1.92 3.77 7.66
C ALA A 70 -2.95 4.10 8.75
N GLN A 71 -2.51 4.37 9.98
CA GLN A 71 -3.42 4.68 11.08
C GLN A 71 -4.08 6.06 10.94
N LEU A 72 -3.38 7.06 10.40
CA LEU A 72 -3.97 8.36 10.10
C LEU A 72 -5.08 8.24 9.05
N TYR A 73 -4.84 7.49 7.97
CA TYR A 73 -5.85 7.23 6.94
C TYR A 73 -7.06 6.49 7.49
N VAL A 74 -6.84 5.41 8.26
CA VAL A 74 -7.92 4.66 8.91
C VAL A 74 -8.71 5.55 9.88
N SER A 75 -8.01 6.35 10.69
CA SER A 75 -8.65 7.27 11.64
C SER A 75 -9.55 8.29 10.95
N VAL A 76 -9.10 8.87 9.84
CA VAL A 76 -9.91 9.86 9.09
C VAL A 76 -11.07 9.19 8.36
N ARG A 77 -10.88 7.97 7.83
CA ARG A 77 -11.88 7.24 7.05
C ARG A 77 -13.00 6.66 7.93
N ASP A 78 -12.61 5.97 9.02
CA ASP A 78 -13.51 5.09 9.77
C ASP A 78 -14.04 5.73 11.08
N ASN A 79 -13.47 6.87 11.51
CA ASN A 79 -13.86 7.53 12.74
C ASN A 79 -14.41 8.94 12.48
N PRO A 80 -15.73 9.15 12.45
CA PRO A 80 -16.32 10.48 12.29
C PRO A 80 -15.88 11.49 13.37
N ALA A 81 -15.49 10.99 14.55
CA ALA A 81 -14.93 11.80 15.64
C ALA A 81 -13.40 11.95 15.59
N SER A 82 -12.75 11.57 14.50
CA SER A 82 -11.31 11.74 14.32
C SER A 82 -10.90 13.19 14.54
N LEU A 83 -9.80 13.39 15.25
CA LEU A 83 -9.21 14.72 15.46
C LEU A 83 -8.47 15.20 14.21
N PHE A 84 -8.17 14.31 13.29
CA PHE A 84 -7.39 14.58 12.07
C PHE A 84 -8.30 14.89 10.90
N ILE A 85 -7.85 15.80 10.04
CA ILE A 85 -8.44 16.09 8.74
C ILE A 85 -7.37 15.91 7.68
N LYS A 86 -7.78 15.33 6.56
CA LYS A 86 -6.97 15.20 5.34
C LYS A 86 -7.06 16.50 4.53
N SER A 87 -5.94 17.05 4.11
CA SER A 87 -5.85 18.21 3.23
C SER A 87 -5.00 17.87 2.01
N GLY A 88 -5.45 18.35 0.85
CA GLY A 88 -4.76 18.13 -0.42
C GLY A 88 -4.89 16.70 -0.95
N SER A 89 -4.65 16.55 -2.25
CA SER A 89 -4.65 15.25 -2.93
C SER A 89 -3.24 14.71 -3.14
N PHE A 90 -2.18 15.56 -3.07
CA PHE A 90 -0.77 15.14 -3.22
C PHE A 90 0.20 16.25 -2.77
N PRO A 91 1.18 15.94 -1.89
CA PRO A 91 1.17 14.82 -0.97
C PRO A 91 0.00 14.97 0.01
N THR A 92 -0.62 13.85 0.39
CA THR A 92 -1.70 13.90 1.39
C THR A 92 -1.13 14.38 2.72
N ARG A 93 -1.66 15.50 3.20
CA ARG A 93 -1.27 16.11 4.46
C ARG A 93 -2.39 15.99 5.48
N PHE A 94 -2.02 15.94 6.74
CA PHE A 94 -2.95 15.85 7.86
C PHE A 94 -2.81 17.06 8.76
N TYR A 95 -3.92 17.53 9.31
CA TYR A 95 -3.97 18.58 10.33
C TYR A 95 -5.09 18.31 11.34
N LEU A 96 -5.15 19.09 12.42
CA LEU A 96 -6.10 18.89 13.50
C LEU A 96 -7.36 19.75 13.30
N LYS A 97 -8.53 19.14 13.53
CA LYS A 97 -9.85 19.80 13.44
C LYS A 97 -10.02 21.03 14.36
N THR A 98 -9.28 21.08 15.46
CA THR A 98 -9.52 22.00 16.57
C THR A 98 -8.71 23.29 16.54
N LYS A 99 -7.92 23.55 15.49
CA LYS A 99 -7.21 24.82 15.35
C LYS A 99 -7.61 25.53 14.07
N PRO A 100 -8.14 26.80 14.17
CA PRO A 100 -8.27 27.63 13.00
C PRO A 100 -6.85 27.88 12.45
N ILE A 101 -6.66 27.60 11.17
CA ILE A 101 -5.48 28.04 10.43
C ILE A 101 -5.52 29.55 10.50
N ILE A 102 -4.51 30.19 11.13
CA ILE A 102 -4.36 31.64 11.09
C ILE A 102 -3.88 31.97 9.69
N THR A 103 -4.84 32.10 8.79
CA THR A 103 -4.64 32.80 7.52
C THR A 103 -5.02 34.24 7.77
N ASN A 104 -4.04 35.15 7.68
CA ASN A 104 -4.29 36.58 7.65
C ASN A 104 -5.35 36.92 6.57
N ASN A 105 -6.48 37.45 7.01
CA ASN A 105 -7.52 38.15 6.29
C ASN A 105 -7.50 38.07 4.76
N LEU A 106 -8.23 37.12 4.20
CA LEU A 106 -8.87 37.22 2.90
C LEU A 106 -10.20 36.44 2.97
N ALA A 107 -11.23 37.03 2.39
CA ALA A 107 -12.62 36.59 2.49
C ALA A 107 -12.79 35.14 2.06
N MET A 108 -13.64 34.39 2.77
CA MET A 108 -13.87 32.94 2.69
C MET A 108 -14.48 32.44 1.37
N SER A 109 -14.66 33.33 0.38
CA SER A 109 -15.19 32.99 -0.96
C SER A 109 -14.11 32.77 -2.05
N ASP A 110 -12.83 33.10 -1.77
CA ASP A 110 -11.81 33.10 -2.83
C ASP A 110 -10.59 32.19 -2.56
N ILE A 111 -10.62 31.34 -1.54
CA ILE A 111 -9.53 30.43 -1.21
C ILE A 111 -9.93 28.98 -1.51
N LEU A 112 -10.36 28.73 -2.69
CA LEU A 112 -10.09 27.52 -3.46
C LEU A 112 -9.44 27.98 -4.77
N PRO A 113 -8.12 28.13 -4.82
CA PRO A 113 -7.49 27.86 -6.08
C PRO A 113 -7.82 26.39 -6.37
N LEU A 114 -8.64 26.14 -7.36
CA LEU A 114 -8.54 24.92 -8.12
C LEU A 114 -7.06 24.80 -8.48
N GLU A 115 -6.25 24.17 -7.60
CA GLU A 115 -4.94 23.70 -7.99
C GLU A 115 -5.22 22.87 -9.23
N LYS A 116 -4.84 23.42 -10.38
CA LYS A 116 -4.83 22.69 -11.64
C LYS A 116 -4.16 21.38 -11.30
N LYS A 117 -4.91 20.25 -11.32
CA LYS A 117 -4.38 18.91 -11.13
C LYS A 117 -3.10 18.89 -11.97
N LYS A 118 -1.93 18.80 -11.34
CA LYS A 118 -0.68 18.62 -12.04
C LYS A 118 -0.90 17.37 -12.87
N LYS A 119 -1.03 17.51 -14.19
CA LYS A 119 -1.14 16.36 -15.10
C LYS A 119 0.25 15.75 -15.13
N PHE A 120 0.48 14.78 -14.25
CA PHE A 120 1.66 13.94 -14.38
C PHE A 120 1.59 13.22 -15.72
N SER A 121 2.51 13.57 -16.61
CA SER A 121 2.66 12.84 -17.88
C SER A 121 3.58 11.65 -17.64
N PHE A 122 3.04 10.57 -17.03
CA PHE A 122 3.76 9.33 -16.88
C PHE A 122 3.05 8.19 -17.62
N LEU A 123 3.83 7.22 -18.05
CA LEU A 123 3.34 6.00 -18.67
C LEU A 123 3.13 4.93 -17.59
N GLU A 124 2.28 3.95 -17.87
CA GLU A 124 2.00 2.81 -16.98
C GLU A 124 3.28 2.07 -16.57
N LYS A 125 4.21 1.89 -17.50
CA LYS A 125 5.53 1.29 -17.22
C LYS A 125 6.36 2.02 -16.16
N ASN A 126 6.11 3.31 -15.94
CA ASN A 126 6.80 4.06 -14.88
C ASN A 126 6.34 3.68 -13.48
N LEU A 127 5.18 2.98 -13.37
CA LEU A 127 4.65 2.48 -12.11
C LEU A 127 5.34 1.19 -11.64
N HIS A 128 6.01 0.45 -12.54
CA HIS A 128 6.63 -0.84 -12.22
C HIS A 128 7.63 -0.74 -11.06
N PRO A 129 8.59 0.19 -11.05
CA PRO A 129 9.53 0.34 -9.93
C PRO A 129 8.84 0.74 -8.61
N HIS A 130 7.78 1.57 -8.67
CA HIS A 130 7.00 1.95 -7.49
C HIS A 130 6.26 0.75 -6.91
N LEU A 131 5.70 -0.11 -7.78
CA LEU A 131 5.07 -1.34 -7.33
C LEU A 131 6.10 -2.32 -6.76
N ALA A 132 7.28 -2.50 -7.38
CA ALA A 132 8.34 -3.35 -6.86
C ALA A 132 8.77 -2.90 -5.45
N TYR A 133 8.90 -1.59 -5.24
CA TYR A 133 9.18 -1.00 -3.93
C TYR A 133 8.05 -1.32 -2.91
N PHE A 134 6.80 -1.06 -3.29
CA PHE A 134 5.64 -1.34 -2.44
C PHE A 134 5.52 -2.82 -2.11
N ALA A 135 5.61 -3.69 -3.11
CA ALA A 135 5.51 -5.13 -2.95
C ALA A 135 6.59 -5.67 -2.00
N ARG A 136 7.83 -5.19 -2.13
CA ARG A 136 8.91 -5.61 -1.22
C ARG A 136 8.70 -5.13 0.21
N ASN A 137 8.34 -3.88 0.41
CA ASN A 137 8.28 -3.27 1.74
C ASN A 137 6.98 -3.56 2.50
N LYS A 138 5.85 -3.70 1.80
CA LYS A 138 4.53 -3.90 2.43
C LYS A 138 4.02 -5.34 2.33
N LEU A 139 4.21 -6.00 1.18
CA LEU A 139 3.75 -7.37 0.96
C LEU A 139 4.87 -8.41 1.15
N ARG A 140 6.11 -7.96 1.37
CA ARG A 140 7.33 -8.79 1.46
C ARG A 140 7.54 -9.69 0.25
N CYS A 141 7.03 -9.26 -0.89
CA CYS A 141 6.98 -9.99 -2.13
C CYS A 141 8.12 -9.55 -3.06
N ARG A 142 8.73 -10.51 -3.77
CA ARG A 142 9.64 -10.26 -4.89
C ARG A 142 8.85 -10.22 -6.17
N THR A 143 9.07 -9.23 -7.02
CA THR A 143 8.32 -9.04 -8.27
C THR A 143 9.17 -9.35 -9.49
N LYS A 144 8.50 -9.69 -10.60
CA LYS A 144 9.09 -9.80 -11.93
C LYS A 144 8.14 -9.15 -12.93
N THR A 145 8.63 -8.16 -13.63
CA THR A 145 7.91 -7.52 -14.75
C THR A 145 7.77 -8.49 -15.91
N ILE A 146 6.57 -8.58 -16.48
CA ILE A 146 6.27 -9.41 -17.65
C ILE A 146 6.15 -8.52 -18.88
N ASN A 147 7.01 -8.75 -19.85
CA ASN A 147 6.97 -7.99 -21.09
C ASN A 147 5.97 -8.62 -22.07
N HIS A 148 4.84 -7.97 -22.30
CA HIS A 148 3.79 -8.43 -23.20
C HIS A 148 4.25 -8.57 -24.65
N SER A 149 5.27 -7.82 -25.09
CA SER A 149 5.81 -7.92 -26.45
C SER A 149 6.51 -9.27 -26.73
N HIS A 150 6.90 -10.00 -25.70
CA HIS A 150 7.51 -11.33 -25.82
C HIS A 150 6.46 -12.44 -26.02
N SER A 151 5.17 -12.13 -25.88
CA SER A 151 4.11 -13.12 -26.08
C SER A 151 3.78 -13.28 -27.55
N THR A 152 3.69 -14.53 -28.02
CA THR A 152 3.21 -14.84 -29.38
C THR A 152 1.70 -14.62 -29.45
N LYS A 153 1.28 -13.53 -30.08
CA LYS A 153 -0.12 -13.07 -30.19
C LYS A 153 -1.08 -14.04 -30.88
N LYS A 154 -0.60 -15.17 -31.46
CA LYS A 154 -1.38 -15.98 -32.38
C LYS A 154 -2.35 -16.97 -31.76
N GLU A 155 -2.19 -17.35 -30.48
CA GLU A 155 -2.95 -18.49 -29.94
C GLU A 155 -3.99 -18.14 -28.87
N PHE A 156 -3.89 -17.03 -28.11
CA PHE A 156 -4.76 -16.79 -26.96
C PHE A 156 -5.26 -15.35 -26.72
N GLY A 157 -5.02 -14.40 -27.63
CA GLY A 157 -5.51 -13.02 -27.50
C GLY A 157 -4.65 -12.12 -26.58
N GLU A 158 -5.02 -10.85 -26.48
CA GLU A 158 -4.23 -9.78 -25.83
C GLU A 158 -4.27 -9.80 -24.29
N TRP A 159 -5.09 -10.62 -23.65
CA TRP A 159 -5.50 -10.51 -22.25
C TRP A 159 -4.91 -11.59 -21.31
N VAL A 160 -3.84 -12.25 -21.69
CA VAL A 160 -3.41 -13.47 -21.00
C VAL A 160 -2.38 -13.26 -19.89
N HIS A 161 -1.62 -12.16 -19.92
CA HIS A 161 -0.51 -11.98 -18.99
C HIS A 161 -0.74 -10.77 -18.07
N PRO A 162 -0.47 -10.90 -16.75
CA PRO A 162 -0.42 -9.75 -15.85
C PRO A 162 0.80 -8.87 -16.19
N ASP A 163 0.75 -7.60 -15.81
CA ASP A 163 1.88 -6.68 -15.99
C ASP A 163 3.08 -7.07 -15.14
N ILE A 164 2.81 -7.48 -13.90
CA ILE A 164 3.84 -7.90 -12.93
C ILE A 164 3.34 -9.13 -12.18
N VAL A 165 4.24 -10.07 -11.97
CA VAL A 165 4.03 -11.23 -11.11
C VAL A 165 4.89 -11.13 -9.87
N GLY A 166 4.51 -11.84 -8.80
CA GLY A 166 5.28 -11.79 -7.56
C GLY A 166 5.25 -13.10 -6.79
N CYS A 167 6.24 -13.25 -5.91
CA CYS A 167 6.33 -14.37 -5.00
C CYS A 167 6.74 -13.91 -3.60
N TYR A 168 5.99 -14.36 -2.59
CA TYR A 168 6.36 -14.25 -1.20
C TYR A 168 7.06 -15.53 -0.76
N PHE A 169 8.24 -15.38 -0.15
CA PHE A 169 9.07 -16.47 0.34
C PHE A 169 9.15 -16.44 1.88
N PRO A 170 8.45 -17.32 2.59
CA PRO A 170 8.49 -17.34 4.06
C PRO A 170 9.87 -17.53 4.64
N HIS A 171 10.75 -18.26 3.95
CA HIS A 171 12.11 -18.52 4.43
C HIS A 171 13.04 -17.28 4.43
N GLU A 172 12.62 -16.16 3.82
CA GLU A 172 13.29 -14.87 4.03
C GLU A 172 12.94 -14.23 5.39
N ASP A 173 11.80 -14.58 5.96
CA ASP A 173 11.25 -13.93 7.15
C ASP A 173 11.22 -14.85 8.38
N TRP A 174 11.08 -16.16 8.17
CA TRP A 174 10.89 -17.15 9.22
C TRP A 174 12.23 -17.80 9.60
N LYS A 175 12.32 -18.26 10.87
CA LYS A 175 13.41 -19.12 11.28
C LYS A 175 13.30 -20.47 10.58
N SER A 176 14.46 -21.13 10.36
CA SER A 176 14.53 -22.41 9.65
C SER A 176 13.62 -23.46 10.25
N GLU A 177 13.53 -23.53 11.59
CA GLU A 177 12.73 -24.51 12.30
C GLU A 177 11.23 -24.33 12.04
N VAL A 178 10.78 -23.07 11.94
CA VAL A 178 9.37 -22.75 11.64
C VAL A 178 9.03 -23.09 10.19
N TRP A 179 9.94 -22.78 9.26
CA TRP A 179 9.79 -23.15 7.87
C TRP A 179 9.75 -24.67 7.67
N GLU A 180 10.67 -25.41 8.31
CA GLU A 180 10.73 -26.86 8.24
C GLU A 180 9.46 -27.51 8.82
N LEU A 181 8.99 -27.04 9.96
CA LEU A 181 7.73 -27.50 10.55
C LEU A 181 6.57 -27.27 9.58
N SER A 182 6.42 -26.07 9.01
CA SER A 182 5.32 -25.77 8.09
C SER A 182 5.33 -26.68 6.86
N SER A 183 6.53 -26.99 6.35
CA SER A 183 6.72 -27.90 5.23
C SER A 183 6.34 -29.34 5.59
N CYS A 184 6.71 -29.81 6.80
CA CYS A 184 6.37 -31.16 7.29
C CYS A 184 4.87 -31.36 7.48
N ILE A 185 4.14 -30.34 7.92
CA ILE A 185 2.69 -30.42 8.13
C ILE A 185 1.87 -30.01 6.89
N GLY A 186 2.55 -29.81 5.74
CA GLY A 186 1.89 -29.56 4.46
C GLY A 186 1.30 -28.15 4.31
N ILE A 187 1.70 -27.20 5.15
CA ILE A 187 1.28 -25.79 4.98
C ILE A 187 2.11 -25.16 3.86
N VAL A 188 1.45 -24.88 2.73
CA VAL A 188 2.06 -24.13 1.64
C VAL A 188 2.10 -22.65 2.04
N SER A 189 3.29 -22.19 2.42
CA SER A 189 3.50 -20.83 2.90
C SER A 189 3.97 -19.87 1.80
N VAL A 190 4.46 -20.40 0.67
CA VAL A 190 4.82 -19.63 -0.52
C VAL A 190 3.56 -19.12 -1.20
N LYS A 191 3.52 -17.85 -1.54
CA LYS A 191 2.38 -17.24 -2.22
C LYS A 191 2.80 -16.65 -3.56
N LEU A 192 2.02 -16.93 -4.60
CA LEU A 192 2.13 -16.30 -5.89
C LEU A 192 1.14 -15.13 -5.97
N LEU A 193 1.60 -14.01 -6.48
CA LEU A 193 0.85 -12.78 -6.60
C LEU A 193 0.80 -12.31 -8.05
N SER A 194 -0.32 -11.74 -8.44
CA SER A 194 -0.53 -11.16 -9.78
C SER A 194 -0.92 -9.70 -9.63
N PHE A 195 -0.31 -8.82 -10.42
CA PHE A 195 -0.57 -7.38 -10.38
C PHE A 195 -0.91 -6.87 -11.78
N GLU A 196 -2.01 -6.16 -11.86
CA GLU A 196 -2.44 -5.41 -13.04
C GLU A 196 -2.31 -3.93 -12.72
N LEU A 197 -1.59 -3.17 -13.55
CA LEU A 197 -1.31 -1.76 -13.33
C LEU A 197 -2.19 -0.89 -14.22
N LYS A 198 -2.66 0.20 -13.67
CA LYS A 198 -3.36 1.26 -14.40
C LYS A 198 -2.86 2.63 -13.92
N ARG A 199 -2.71 3.56 -14.83
CA ARG A 199 -2.37 4.94 -14.46
C ARG A 199 -3.44 5.56 -13.58
N GLU A 200 -4.70 5.37 -13.98
CA GLU A 200 -5.87 5.96 -13.36
C GLU A 200 -7.03 4.97 -13.36
N LEU A 201 -7.80 4.96 -12.27
CA LEU A 201 -9.07 4.27 -12.14
C LEU A 201 -10.19 5.28 -11.96
N ALA A 202 -11.13 5.28 -12.92
CA ALA A 202 -12.36 6.06 -12.94
C ALA A 202 -13.52 5.18 -13.41
N PHE A 203 -14.76 5.66 -13.35
CA PHE A 203 -15.91 4.88 -13.82
C PHE A 203 -15.79 4.41 -15.27
N SER A 204 -15.15 5.22 -16.13
CA SER A 204 -15.00 4.93 -17.55
C SER A 204 -14.19 3.67 -17.86
N ASN A 205 -13.25 3.28 -16.98
CA ASN A 205 -12.37 2.14 -17.17
C ASN A 205 -12.44 1.10 -16.05
N LEU A 206 -13.23 1.34 -14.99
CA LEU A 206 -13.27 0.47 -13.82
C LEU A 206 -13.55 -0.99 -14.18
N ARG A 207 -14.61 -1.24 -14.90
CA ARG A 207 -15.03 -2.63 -15.20
C ARG A 207 -14.01 -3.35 -16.06
N GLU A 208 -13.52 -2.71 -17.08
CA GLU A 208 -12.50 -3.27 -17.97
C GLU A 208 -11.24 -3.63 -17.16
N SER A 209 -10.64 -2.67 -16.45
CA SER A 209 -9.44 -2.87 -15.67
C SER A 209 -9.63 -3.91 -14.57
N PHE A 210 -10.79 -3.90 -13.91
CA PHE A 210 -11.08 -4.83 -12.84
C PHE A 210 -11.22 -6.27 -13.35
N PHE A 211 -11.99 -6.51 -14.41
CA PHE A 211 -12.17 -7.85 -14.95
C PHE A 211 -10.93 -8.37 -15.68
N GLN A 212 -10.11 -7.48 -16.24
CA GLN A 212 -8.76 -7.83 -16.68
C GLN A 212 -7.94 -8.38 -15.53
N THR A 213 -7.93 -7.71 -14.35
CA THR A 213 -7.24 -8.18 -13.15
C THR A 213 -7.78 -9.52 -12.67
N VAL A 214 -9.12 -9.72 -12.68
CA VAL A 214 -9.74 -11.01 -12.33
C VAL A 214 -9.23 -12.11 -13.23
N SER A 215 -9.27 -11.91 -14.55
CA SER A 215 -8.82 -12.88 -15.55
C SER A 215 -7.33 -13.19 -15.41
N ASN A 216 -6.49 -12.16 -15.27
CA ASN A 216 -5.04 -12.29 -15.23
C ASN A 216 -4.50 -12.79 -13.88
N SER A 217 -5.34 -13.01 -12.87
CA SER A 217 -4.93 -13.45 -11.53
C SER A 217 -5.43 -14.83 -11.11
N THR A 218 -6.14 -15.58 -11.95
CA THR A 218 -6.70 -16.90 -11.60
C THR A 218 -5.63 -17.92 -11.20
N TRP A 219 -4.45 -17.79 -11.77
CA TRP A 219 -3.27 -18.63 -11.52
C TRP A 219 -2.55 -18.33 -10.21
N ALA A 220 -2.83 -17.19 -9.56
CA ALA A 220 -2.12 -16.70 -8.38
C ALA A 220 -2.97 -16.86 -7.10
N ASN A 221 -2.30 -16.94 -5.95
CA ASN A 221 -2.96 -16.94 -4.64
C ASN A 221 -3.66 -15.61 -4.36
N GLU A 222 -3.08 -14.49 -4.79
CA GLU A 222 -3.63 -13.15 -4.59
C GLU A 222 -3.52 -12.35 -5.88
N GLY A 223 -4.59 -11.65 -6.26
CA GLY A 223 -4.62 -10.74 -7.41
C GLY A 223 -4.85 -9.31 -6.96
N TYR A 224 -4.13 -8.37 -7.57
CA TYR A 224 -4.17 -6.96 -7.21
C TYR A 224 -4.34 -6.06 -8.43
N LEU A 225 -5.31 -5.15 -8.33
CA LEU A 225 -5.42 -4.00 -9.23
C LEU A 225 -4.67 -2.82 -8.61
N VAL A 226 -3.71 -2.28 -9.34
CA VAL A 226 -2.78 -1.26 -8.85
C VAL A 226 -2.97 0.03 -9.63
N ALA A 227 -3.12 1.16 -8.96
CA ALA A 227 -3.23 2.43 -9.66
C ALA A 227 -2.55 3.58 -8.91
N ALA A 228 -2.04 4.55 -9.69
CA ALA A 228 -1.49 5.79 -9.15
C ALA A 228 -2.57 6.85 -8.89
N ILE A 229 -3.63 6.87 -9.70
CA ILE A 229 -4.76 7.79 -9.54
C ILE A 229 -6.02 6.96 -9.39
N ILE A 230 -6.77 7.18 -8.32
CA ILE A 230 -8.06 6.51 -8.06
C ILE A 230 -9.09 7.60 -7.78
N SER A 231 -10.23 7.55 -8.50
CA SER A 231 -11.33 8.50 -8.29
C SER A 231 -11.75 8.55 -6.82
N GLU A 232 -11.97 9.74 -6.32
CA GLU A 232 -12.44 9.98 -4.95
C GLU A 232 -13.97 10.08 -4.83
N GLU A 233 -14.68 9.97 -5.94
CA GLU A 233 -16.14 9.96 -5.96
C GLU A 233 -16.68 8.80 -5.13
N GLN A 234 -17.64 9.08 -4.25
CA GLN A 234 -18.16 8.09 -3.32
C GLN A 234 -18.78 6.89 -4.05
N GLU A 235 -19.59 7.14 -5.07
CA GLU A 235 -20.23 6.08 -5.88
C GLU A 235 -19.20 5.17 -6.55
N PHE A 236 -18.09 5.75 -7.05
CA PHE A 236 -16.98 4.98 -7.60
C PHE A 236 -16.33 4.09 -6.55
N ARG A 237 -16.07 4.64 -5.35
CA ARG A 237 -15.44 3.90 -4.26
C ARG A 237 -16.31 2.76 -3.76
N ASP A 238 -17.62 2.99 -3.67
CA ASP A 238 -18.58 1.97 -3.27
C ASP A 238 -18.62 0.82 -4.29
N GLU A 239 -18.64 1.13 -5.58
CA GLU A 239 -18.61 0.11 -6.65
C GLU A 239 -17.27 -0.64 -6.67
N LEU A 240 -16.13 0.04 -6.53
CA LEU A 240 -14.81 -0.58 -6.43
C LEU A 240 -14.72 -1.51 -5.22
N SER A 241 -15.22 -1.08 -4.06
CA SER A 241 -15.29 -1.90 -2.84
C SER A 241 -16.16 -3.13 -3.02
N ARG A 242 -17.33 -2.97 -3.65
CA ARG A 242 -18.25 -4.07 -3.96
C ARG A 242 -17.59 -5.10 -4.86
N LEU A 243 -16.95 -4.67 -5.94
CA LEU A 243 -16.23 -5.56 -6.86
C LEU A 243 -15.07 -6.27 -6.15
N SER A 244 -14.23 -5.53 -5.41
CA SER A 244 -13.13 -6.08 -4.63
C SER A 244 -13.59 -7.20 -3.70
N THR A 245 -14.65 -6.95 -2.93
CA THR A 245 -15.22 -7.93 -2.00
C THR A 245 -15.80 -9.15 -2.73
N SER A 246 -16.52 -8.93 -3.85
CA SER A 246 -17.18 -10.00 -4.59
C SER A 246 -16.22 -10.96 -5.27
N PHE A 247 -15.12 -10.45 -5.80
CA PHE A 247 -14.14 -11.23 -6.57
C PHE A 247 -12.84 -11.53 -5.83
N GLY A 248 -12.66 -10.93 -4.66
CA GLY A 248 -11.46 -11.14 -3.84
C GLY A 248 -10.19 -10.50 -4.42
N ILE A 249 -10.34 -9.49 -5.30
CA ILE A 249 -9.21 -8.74 -5.85
C ILE A 249 -8.84 -7.61 -4.89
N GLY A 250 -7.57 -7.55 -4.52
CA GLY A 250 -7.04 -6.43 -3.76
C GLY A 250 -6.86 -5.18 -4.62
N VAL A 251 -6.85 -4.02 -4.00
CA VAL A 251 -6.59 -2.74 -4.68
C VAL A 251 -5.48 -1.99 -3.98
N ILE A 252 -4.45 -1.61 -4.73
CA ILE A 252 -3.29 -0.87 -4.23
C ILE A 252 -3.30 0.53 -4.83
N LYS A 253 -3.15 1.54 -3.98
CA LYS A 253 -2.94 2.93 -4.38
C LYS A 253 -1.46 3.24 -4.25
N LEU A 254 -0.80 3.54 -5.37
CA LEU A 254 0.58 4.02 -5.38
C LEU A 254 0.60 5.54 -5.21
N ASP A 255 1.49 6.01 -4.37
CA ASP A 255 1.85 7.42 -4.26
C ASP A 255 3.21 7.62 -4.94
N LEU A 256 3.22 8.47 -5.96
CA LEU A 256 4.40 8.68 -6.82
C LEU A 256 5.35 9.75 -6.27
N GLU A 257 4.83 10.66 -5.44
CA GLU A 257 5.64 11.69 -4.79
C GLU A 257 6.24 11.19 -3.47
N ASP A 258 5.49 10.37 -2.74
CA ASP A 258 5.91 9.73 -1.51
C ASP A 258 5.64 8.22 -1.58
N PRO A 259 6.56 7.41 -2.11
CA PRO A 259 6.37 5.97 -2.26
C PRO A 259 5.99 5.24 -0.97
N ASP A 260 6.43 5.75 0.20
CA ASP A 260 6.08 5.20 1.51
C ASP A 260 4.61 5.44 1.89
N ALA A 261 3.99 6.47 1.31
CA ALA A 261 2.56 6.77 1.48
C ALA A 261 1.66 5.89 0.60
N SER A 262 2.22 5.06 -0.27
CA SER A 262 1.48 4.03 -0.99
C SER A 262 0.82 3.06 -0.02
N TYR A 263 -0.42 2.64 -0.30
CA TYR A 263 -1.18 1.80 0.62
C TYR A 263 -2.10 0.81 -0.07
N LEU A 264 -2.43 -0.24 0.67
CA LEU A 264 -3.44 -1.22 0.31
C LEU A 264 -4.82 -0.63 0.61
N LEU A 265 -5.57 -0.29 -0.45
CA LEU A 265 -6.92 0.28 -0.33
C LEU A 265 -7.93 -0.81 0.06
N PHE A 266 -7.86 -1.97 -0.61
CA PHE A 266 -8.65 -3.16 -0.27
C PHE A 266 -7.74 -4.39 -0.29
N PRO A 267 -7.81 -5.28 0.74
CA PRO A 267 -7.02 -6.50 0.75
C PRO A 267 -7.54 -7.51 -0.28
N ALA A 268 -6.62 -8.26 -0.88
CA ALA A 268 -6.99 -9.43 -1.68
C ALA A 268 -7.45 -10.58 -0.77
N LYS A 269 -8.36 -11.41 -1.31
CA LYS A 269 -8.70 -12.69 -0.68
C LYS A 269 -7.74 -13.76 -1.20
N GLN A 270 -7.07 -14.43 -0.29
CA GLN A 270 -6.18 -15.54 -0.63
C GLN A 270 -6.98 -16.72 -1.20
N ARG A 271 -6.54 -17.22 -2.37
CA ARG A 271 -7.03 -18.47 -2.96
C ARG A 271 -6.13 -19.62 -2.53
N GLU A 272 -6.74 -20.73 -2.17
CA GLU A 272 -6.02 -21.97 -1.79
C GLU A 272 -5.64 -22.78 -3.03
N SER A 273 -6.51 -22.81 -4.04
CA SER A 273 -6.28 -23.51 -5.30
C SER A 273 -5.83 -22.57 -6.39
N LEU A 274 -4.83 -22.99 -7.16
CA LEU A 274 -4.31 -22.28 -8.32
C LEU A 274 -4.84 -22.92 -9.60
N ASP A 275 -5.12 -22.08 -10.60
CA ASP A 275 -5.45 -22.53 -11.94
C ASP A 275 -4.17 -22.91 -12.70
N ILE A 276 -3.77 -24.18 -12.58
CA ILE A 276 -2.55 -24.73 -13.18
C ILE A 276 -2.61 -24.73 -14.71
N GLU A 277 -3.80 -24.84 -15.30
CA GLU A 277 -3.95 -24.74 -16.76
C GLU A 277 -3.59 -23.33 -17.25
N THR A 278 -4.00 -22.31 -16.50
CA THR A 278 -3.60 -20.93 -16.79
C THR A 278 -2.10 -20.75 -16.56
N VAL A 279 -1.49 -21.31 -15.48
CA VAL A 279 -0.03 -21.29 -15.32
C VAL A 279 0.67 -21.85 -16.54
N GLN A 280 0.21 -23.01 -17.05
CA GLN A 280 0.80 -23.62 -18.23
C GLN A 280 0.71 -22.72 -19.46
N LYS A 281 -0.45 -22.08 -19.69
CA LYS A 281 -0.63 -21.12 -20.80
C LYS A 281 0.30 -19.92 -20.67
N LEU A 282 0.45 -19.37 -19.47
CA LEU A 282 1.31 -18.23 -19.23
C LEU A 282 2.80 -18.52 -19.49
N THR A 283 3.26 -19.77 -19.37
CA THR A 283 4.66 -20.15 -19.69
C THR A 283 5.04 -19.98 -21.14
N MET A 284 4.11 -19.65 -22.04
CA MET A 284 4.44 -19.23 -23.40
C MET A 284 5.19 -17.91 -23.44
N ASN A 285 5.02 -17.06 -22.44
CA ASN A 285 5.82 -15.86 -22.26
C ASN A 285 7.15 -16.25 -21.61
N PRO A 286 8.30 -15.92 -22.22
CA PRO A 286 9.62 -16.26 -21.67
C PRO A 286 9.86 -15.70 -20.26
N ASP A 287 9.42 -14.47 -19.99
CA ASP A 287 9.63 -13.81 -18.68
C ASP A 287 8.84 -14.54 -17.59
N PHE A 288 7.60 -14.96 -17.89
CA PHE A 288 6.80 -15.74 -16.94
C PHE A 288 7.38 -17.14 -16.72
N LYS A 289 7.86 -17.79 -17.79
CA LYS A 289 8.54 -19.09 -17.69
C LYS A 289 9.80 -19.01 -16.82
N GLU A 290 10.60 -17.97 -17.01
CA GLU A 290 11.77 -17.68 -16.21
C GLU A 290 11.39 -17.46 -14.74
N PHE A 291 10.36 -16.64 -14.47
CA PHE A 291 9.87 -16.40 -13.13
C PHE A 291 9.47 -17.70 -12.40
N ILE A 292 8.64 -18.56 -13.03
CA ILE A 292 8.24 -19.84 -12.42
C ILE A 292 9.45 -20.76 -12.19
N THR A 293 10.41 -20.76 -13.11
CA THR A 293 11.64 -21.55 -12.98
C THR A 293 12.48 -21.06 -11.81
N THR A 294 12.65 -19.75 -11.67
CA THR A 294 13.37 -19.11 -10.57
C THR A 294 12.69 -19.40 -9.22
N VAL A 295 11.37 -19.23 -9.15
CA VAL A 295 10.59 -19.54 -7.92
C VAL A 295 10.79 -20.99 -7.50
N LYS A 296 10.77 -21.94 -8.45
CA LYS A 296 11.06 -23.36 -8.17
C LYS A 296 12.46 -23.56 -7.59
N ILE A 297 13.48 -22.93 -8.19
CA ILE A 297 14.87 -23.01 -7.73
C ILE A 297 14.97 -22.42 -6.32
N ASP A 298 14.39 -21.27 -6.07
CA ASP A 298 14.43 -20.57 -4.79
C ASP A 298 13.78 -21.38 -3.65
N ILE A 299 12.65 -22.00 -3.93
CA ILE A 299 11.98 -22.92 -2.98
C ILE A 299 12.87 -24.13 -2.69
N THR A 300 13.45 -24.75 -3.73
CA THR A 300 14.23 -25.97 -3.59
C THR A 300 15.55 -25.72 -2.88
N SER A 301 16.24 -24.61 -3.23
CA SER A 301 17.53 -24.23 -2.64
C SER A 301 17.39 -23.55 -1.28
N LYS A 302 16.18 -23.19 -0.86
CA LYS A 302 15.90 -22.37 0.33
C LYS A 302 16.68 -21.04 0.30
N ARG A 303 16.96 -20.51 -0.89
CA ARG A 303 17.72 -19.29 -1.09
C ARG A 303 17.14 -18.49 -2.25
N VAL A 304 16.81 -17.21 -2.01
CA VAL A 304 16.24 -16.32 -3.02
C VAL A 304 17.37 -15.72 -3.90
N HIS A 305 17.27 -15.93 -5.20
CA HIS A 305 18.16 -15.36 -6.21
C HIS A 305 17.69 -13.96 -6.59
N THR A 306 17.98 -12.98 -5.74
CA THR A 306 17.43 -11.62 -5.82
C THR A 306 17.67 -10.90 -7.15
N LYS A 307 18.70 -11.27 -7.89
CA LYS A 307 19.06 -10.68 -9.20
C LYS A 307 18.12 -11.08 -10.33
N GLU A 308 17.37 -12.15 -10.14
CA GLU A 308 16.40 -12.67 -11.12
C GLU A 308 15.03 -11.99 -11.02
N TYR A 309 14.83 -11.15 -10.00
CA TYR A 309 13.64 -10.35 -9.75
C TYR A 309 13.89 -8.88 -10.07
N ASP A 310 12.80 -8.11 -10.14
CA ASP A 310 12.88 -6.67 -10.36
C ASP A 310 13.73 -6.01 -9.25
N GLU A 311 14.53 -5.04 -9.66
CA GLU A 311 15.31 -4.23 -8.74
C GLU A 311 14.38 -3.36 -7.88
N VAL A 312 14.67 -3.34 -6.58
CA VAL A 312 13.95 -2.48 -5.64
C VAL A 312 14.76 -1.21 -5.43
N LEU A 313 14.33 -0.14 -6.08
CA LEU A 313 14.97 1.17 -5.98
C LEU A 313 14.69 1.82 -4.62
N ASP A 314 15.56 2.73 -4.21
CA ASP A 314 15.31 3.58 -3.05
C ASP A 314 14.31 4.71 -3.39
N VAL A 315 13.81 5.38 -2.34
CA VAL A 315 12.80 6.43 -2.47
C VAL A 315 13.28 7.61 -3.33
N GLU A 316 14.55 7.97 -3.23
CA GLU A 316 15.09 9.11 -3.98
C GLU A 316 15.20 8.79 -5.48
N SER A 317 15.63 7.56 -5.82
CA SER A 317 15.66 7.07 -7.21
C SER A 317 14.26 6.99 -7.81
N LEU A 318 13.25 6.56 -7.03
CA LEU A 318 11.86 6.51 -7.49
C LEU A 318 11.29 7.88 -7.84
N LYS A 319 11.61 8.92 -7.07
CA LYS A 319 11.17 10.29 -7.35
C LYS A 319 11.71 10.86 -8.66
N ILE A 320 12.86 10.34 -9.13
CA ILE A 320 13.48 10.81 -10.39
C ILE A 320 12.82 10.18 -11.62
N ILE A 321 12.23 8.97 -11.49
CA ILE A 321 11.63 8.23 -12.62
C ILE A 321 10.45 8.98 -13.23
N ILE A 322 9.70 9.71 -12.42
CA ILE A 322 8.56 10.49 -12.88
C ILE A 322 8.94 11.97 -12.84
N PRO A 323 9.24 12.57 -13.99
CA PRO A 323 9.57 13.98 -14.05
C PRO A 323 8.43 14.80 -13.46
N GLN A 324 8.75 15.63 -12.47
CA GLN A 324 7.87 16.69 -12.02
C GLN A 324 7.72 17.70 -13.17
N LEU A 325 6.51 17.85 -13.69
CA LEU A 325 6.16 18.89 -14.65
C LEU A 325 5.86 20.21 -13.92
#